data_14e608738dba19f93ba3aa483cee2dc7
#
_entry.id   14e608738dba19f93ba3aa483cee2dc7
#
_cell.length_a   1.000
_cell.length_b   1.000
_cell.length_c   1.000
_cell.angle_alpha   90.00
_cell.angle_beta   90.00
_cell.angle_gamma   90.00
#
_symmetry.space_group_name_H-M   'P 1'
#
loop_
_entity.id
_entity.type
_entity.pdbx_description
1 polymer ?
#
loop_
_entity_poly.entity_id
_entity_poly.type
_entity_poly.pdbx_seq_one_letter_code
_entity_poly.pdbx_strand_id
1 'polypeptide(L)'
;MELAELKDGEVGKCVTSPLGPLRLLGIKGGKSARRKAMKAEIAALRETMGEQSDRLFLVGGSWRAFARIDMERRGYPLAVLHEYRMSRKDVRATAALIAKSDMDELRKAAGVSEGRASLLPLAAPVLTSLVDAFQPHDIAVSSYGIREGMLYEQMPGDLRARDPLIEACRFNEAKDARLPGFGRTLHKFIAPLFEGRGEDHYRLVRAACLLHDVAWRAHPDYRHEACFDLATRANMAGLAHRERVVLGLALLHRYKNSRSGTRFEPLFGLLSDKEALGAEQLGKAMRFGAMFSGQDAERMGRLEWTPRRKRLVFHLAEGTADLLGEVAEARFQALADSLGATKAEFVGPDAA
;
A
#
# COMPACT_ATOMS: atom_id res chain seq x y z
N MET A 1 21.28 -13.72 13.53
CA MET A 1 20.66 -12.80 12.53
C MET A 1 21.12 -13.26 11.17
N GLU A 2 20.25 -13.20 10.21
CA GLU A 2 20.53 -13.61 8.82
C GLU A 2 20.36 -12.42 7.90
N LEU A 3 21.25 -12.31 6.91
CA LEU A 3 21.16 -11.37 5.81
C LEU A 3 21.05 -12.17 4.51
N ALA A 4 20.10 -11.79 3.66
CA ALA A 4 19.94 -12.36 2.33
C ALA A 4 19.85 -11.23 1.30
N GLU A 5 20.56 -11.39 0.20
CA GLU A 5 20.45 -10.55 -0.98
C GLU A 5 19.22 -10.99 -1.80
N LEU A 6 18.43 -10.02 -2.26
CA LEU A 6 17.34 -10.25 -3.19
C LEU A 6 17.58 -9.37 -4.42
N LYS A 7 17.61 -9.99 -5.59
CA LYS A 7 17.75 -9.31 -6.86
C LYS A 7 16.82 -9.93 -7.89
N ASP A 8 15.99 -9.11 -8.52
CA ASP A 8 15.06 -9.52 -9.56
C ASP A 8 14.15 -10.71 -9.17
N GLY A 9 13.76 -10.77 -7.88
CA GLY A 9 12.95 -11.85 -7.32
C GLY A 9 13.71 -13.12 -6.93
N GLU A 10 15.01 -13.16 -7.17
CA GLU A 10 15.89 -14.30 -6.85
C GLU A 10 16.71 -14.05 -5.58
N VAL A 11 16.95 -15.11 -4.83
CA VAL A 11 17.79 -15.09 -3.63
C VAL A 11 19.25 -15.25 -4.03
N GLY A 12 20.07 -14.25 -3.72
CA GLY A 12 21.51 -14.26 -3.93
C GLY A 12 22.27 -14.76 -2.71
N LYS A 13 23.27 -13.98 -2.27
CA LYS A 13 24.10 -14.30 -1.11
C LYS A 13 23.28 -14.37 0.19
N CYS A 14 23.51 -15.41 0.99
CA CYS A 14 22.92 -15.57 2.32
C CYS A 14 24.02 -15.75 3.36
N VAL A 15 23.95 -15.01 4.46
CA VAL A 15 24.94 -15.09 5.54
C VAL A 15 24.23 -15.10 6.89
N THR A 16 24.63 -16.04 7.74
CA THR A 16 24.22 -16.10 9.15
C THR A 16 25.28 -15.46 10.04
N SER A 17 24.85 -14.62 10.99
CA SER A 17 25.73 -14.00 11.97
C SER A 17 25.22 -14.16 13.40
N PRO A 18 26.12 -14.09 14.43
CA PRO A 18 25.72 -14.18 15.84
C PRO A 18 25.10 -12.90 16.39
N LEU A 19 24.67 -11.95 15.56
CA LEU A 19 24.08 -10.65 15.95
C LEU A 19 22.61 -10.75 16.43
N GLY A 20 22.06 -11.94 16.61
CA GLY A 20 20.76 -12.11 17.24
C GLY A 20 20.76 -11.66 18.71
N PRO A 21 19.68 -11.02 19.23
CA PRO A 21 19.64 -10.47 20.58
C PRO A 21 20.00 -11.48 21.68
N LEU A 22 19.53 -12.72 21.57
CA LEU A 22 19.86 -13.78 22.54
C LEU A 22 21.35 -14.16 22.53
N ARG A 23 21.99 -14.17 21.37
CA ARG A 23 23.45 -14.41 21.26
C ARG A 23 24.25 -13.26 21.86
N LEU A 24 23.81 -12.02 21.62
CA LEU A 24 24.46 -10.83 22.18
C LEU A 24 24.33 -10.78 23.73
N LEU A 25 23.22 -11.27 24.29
CA LEU A 25 23.06 -11.39 25.75
C LEU A 25 24.09 -12.33 26.35
N GLY A 26 24.45 -13.41 25.69
CA GLY A 26 25.44 -14.39 26.15
C GLY A 26 26.89 -13.89 26.15
N ILE A 27 27.20 -12.74 25.57
CA ILE A 27 28.55 -12.20 25.53
C ILE A 27 28.96 -11.68 26.89
N LYS A 28 29.98 -12.31 27.50
CA LYS A 28 30.60 -11.87 28.75
C LYS A 28 31.43 -10.59 28.56
N GLY A 29 31.54 -9.72 29.58
CA GLY A 29 32.30 -8.47 29.52
C GLY A 29 31.46 -7.19 29.28
N GLY A 30 30.11 -7.32 29.37
CA GLY A 30 29.21 -6.16 29.42
C GLY A 30 29.05 -5.42 28.10
N LYS A 31 28.65 -4.15 28.17
CA LYS A 31 28.29 -3.32 26.98
C LYS A 31 29.51 -3.13 26.04
N SER A 32 30.72 -2.97 26.56
CA SER A 32 31.94 -2.75 25.76
C SER A 32 32.29 -3.96 24.92
N ALA A 33 32.29 -5.16 25.52
CA ALA A 33 32.58 -6.41 24.82
C ALA A 33 31.53 -6.68 23.72
N ARG A 34 30.24 -6.47 24.01
CA ARG A 34 29.17 -6.59 23.01
C ARG A 34 29.37 -5.64 21.84
N ARG A 35 29.71 -4.38 22.10
CA ARG A 35 29.97 -3.37 21.04
C ARG A 35 31.17 -3.78 20.16
N LYS A 36 32.23 -4.29 20.76
CA LYS A 36 33.42 -4.78 20.01
C LYS A 36 33.07 -5.97 19.11
N ALA A 37 32.34 -6.95 19.65
CA ALA A 37 31.86 -8.12 18.90
C ALA A 37 30.93 -7.69 17.75
N MET A 38 29.95 -6.83 18.03
CA MET A 38 29.03 -6.32 17.01
C MET A 38 29.81 -5.60 15.88
N LYS A 39 30.81 -4.77 16.19
CA LYS A 39 31.58 -4.06 15.17
C LYS A 39 32.38 -5.04 14.28
N ALA A 40 32.97 -6.08 14.86
CA ALA A 40 33.69 -7.11 14.11
C ALA A 40 32.78 -7.90 13.18
N GLU A 41 31.61 -8.33 13.68
CA GLU A 41 30.61 -9.06 12.88
C GLU A 41 30.00 -8.21 11.74
N ILE A 42 29.73 -6.95 11.99
CA ILE A 42 29.22 -6.03 10.93
C ILE A 42 30.28 -5.83 9.85
N ALA A 43 31.58 -5.74 10.21
CA ALA A 43 32.66 -5.64 9.22
C ALA A 43 32.75 -6.91 8.35
N ALA A 44 32.65 -8.09 8.97
CA ALA A 44 32.67 -9.37 8.25
C ALA A 44 31.44 -9.52 7.34
N LEU A 45 30.25 -9.08 7.80
CA LEU A 45 29.04 -9.06 6.97
C LEU A 45 29.19 -8.13 5.75
N ARG A 46 29.78 -6.95 5.94
CA ARG A 46 30.04 -6.00 4.85
C ARG A 46 31.01 -6.57 3.81
N GLU A 47 32.08 -7.24 4.26
CA GLU A 47 33.04 -7.90 3.39
C GLU A 47 32.36 -9.00 2.55
N THR A 48 31.54 -9.85 3.19
CA THR A 48 30.90 -10.98 2.52
C THR A 48 29.78 -10.55 1.56
N MET A 49 28.92 -9.64 2.00
CA MET A 49 27.77 -9.19 1.21
C MET A 49 28.16 -8.19 0.11
N GLY A 50 29.25 -7.46 0.27
CA GLY A 50 29.64 -6.40 -0.63
C GLY A 50 28.76 -5.14 -0.51
N GLU A 51 28.67 -4.37 -1.59
CA GLU A 51 27.82 -3.18 -1.63
C GLU A 51 26.35 -3.54 -1.79
N GLN A 52 25.54 -3.09 -0.84
CA GLN A 52 24.09 -3.33 -0.77
C GLN A 52 23.43 -2.00 -0.34
N SER A 53 23.19 -1.11 -1.29
CA SER A 53 22.76 0.27 -0.99
C SER A 53 21.28 0.54 -1.27
N ASP A 54 20.56 -0.38 -1.93
CA ASP A 54 19.18 -0.11 -2.33
C ASP A 54 18.23 -0.07 -1.13
N ARG A 55 17.60 -1.16 -0.82
CA ARG A 55 16.63 -1.25 0.27
C ARG A 55 16.99 -2.33 1.28
N LEU A 56 16.90 -1.99 2.55
CA LEU A 56 17.00 -2.96 3.63
C LEU A 56 15.61 -3.36 4.12
N PHE A 57 15.20 -4.60 3.87
CA PHE A 57 13.97 -5.15 4.42
C PHE A 57 14.21 -5.75 5.82
N LEU A 58 13.45 -5.27 6.79
CA LEU A 58 13.47 -5.74 8.16
C LEU A 58 12.41 -6.81 8.39
N VAL A 59 12.84 -8.05 8.60
CA VAL A 59 11.99 -9.21 8.83
C VAL A 59 12.18 -9.73 10.26
N GLY A 60 11.13 -9.81 11.06
CA GLY A 60 11.19 -10.37 12.42
C GLY A 60 10.57 -9.49 13.50
N GLY A 61 10.37 -10.10 14.66
CA GLY A 61 9.62 -9.51 15.77
C GLY A 61 10.25 -8.26 16.37
N SER A 62 11.59 -8.26 16.56
CA SER A 62 12.32 -7.11 17.12
C SER A 62 12.28 -5.91 16.19
N TRP A 63 12.39 -6.13 14.88
CA TRP A 63 12.31 -5.06 13.89
C TRP A 63 10.91 -4.46 13.80
N ARG A 64 9.87 -5.31 13.89
CA ARG A 64 8.47 -4.83 13.95
C ARG A 64 8.20 -4.04 15.22
N ALA A 65 8.79 -4.42 16.35
CA ALA A 65 8.70 -3.65 17.59
C ALA A 65 9.43 -2.30 17.49
N PHE A 66 10.62 -2.28 16.88
CA PHE A 66 11.34 -1.04 16.60
C PHE A 66 10.53 -0.08 15.74
N ALA A 67 9.93 -0.59 14.66
CA ALA A 67 9.07 0.19 13.77
C ALA A 67 7.84 0.74 14.47
N ARG A 68 7.20 -0.01 15.38
CA ARG A 68 6.10 0.49 16.20
C ARG A 68 6.49 1.69 17.06
N ILE A 69 7.67 1.65 17.66
CA ILE A 69 8.20 2.79 18.43
C ILE A 69 8.50 3.97 17.51
N ASP A 70 9.03 3.73 16.30
CA ASP A 70 9.25 4.81 15.33
C ASP A 70 7.95 5.44 14.85
N MET A 71 6.91 4.64 14.59
CA MET A 71 5.58 5.14 14.24
C MET A 71 5.01 6.04 15.36
N GLU A 72 5.10 5.58 16.60
CA GLU A 72 4.64 6.36 17.77
C GLU A 72 5.42 7.67 17.91
N ARG A 73 6.76 7.59 17.86
CA ARG A 73 7.64 8.78 17.90
C ARG A 73 7.28 9.84 16.86
N ARG A 74 6.86 9.41 15.68
CA ARG A 74 6.54 10.28 14.53
C ARG A 74 5.07 10.71 14.47
N GLY A 75 4.22 10.19 15.33
CA GLY A 75 2.77 10.35 15.18
C GLY A 75 2.28 9.85 13.81
N TYR A 76 2.83 8.72 13.34
CA TYR A 76 2.56 8.22 11.99
C TYR A 76 1.11 7.74 11.85
N PRO A 77 0.33 8.24 10.90
CA PRO A 77 -1.13 8.08 10.92
C PRO A 77 -1.63 6.69 10.52
N LEU A 78 -0.82 5.87 9.84
CA LEU A 78 -1.22 4.54 9.38
C LEU A 78 -0.49 3.43 10.16
N ALA A 79 -1.17 2.82 11.11
CA ALA A 79 -0.60 1.77 11.98
C ALA A 79 -0.50 0.39 11.31
N VAL A 80 0.06 0.31 10.11
CA VAL A 80 0.35 -0.91 9.34
C VAL A 80 1.85 -1.10 9.26
N LEU A 81 2.36 -2.28 9.64
CA LEU A 81 3.80 -2.53 9.67
C LEU A 81 4.38 -2.89 8.30
N HIS A 82 3.60 -3.60 7.46
CA HIS A 82 4.06 -4.03 6.15
C HIS A 82 4.29 -2.83 5.24
N GLU A 83 5.47 -2.72 4.66
CA GLU A 83 5.93 -1.57 3.86
C GLU A 83 6.02 -0.23 4.62
N TYR A 84 6.03 -0.26 5.97
CA TYR A 84 6.40 0.92 6.72
C TYR A 84 7.86 1.27 6.44
N ARG A 85 8.12 2.52 6.06
CA ARG A 85 9.45 2.98 5.65
C ARG A 85 10.06 3.98 6.62
N MET A 86 11.34 3.77 6.90
CA MET A 86 12.17 4.64 7.73
C MET A 86 13.38 5.12 6.91
N SER A 87 13.75 6.37 7.11
CA SER A 87 15.06 6.86 6.67
C SER A 87 16.16 6.43 7.65
N ARG A 88 17.41 6.51 7.22
CA ARG A 88 18.58 6.34 8.12
C ARG A 88 18.53 7.28 9.33
N LYS A 89 18.01 8.50 9.13
CA LYS A 89 17.81 9.49 10.19
C LYS A 89 16.77 9.02 11.21
N ASP A 90 15.65 8.45 10.74
CA ASP A 90 14.59 7.92 11.60
C ASP A 90 15.12 6.77 12.46
N VAL A 91 15.86 5.84 11.85
CA VAL A 91 16.46 4.71 12.59
C VAL A 91 17.37 5.22 13.72
N ARG A 92 18.26 6.19 13.44
CA ARG A 92 19.14 6.75 14.48
C ARG A 92 18.35 7.46 15.57
N ALA A 93 17.35 8.24 15.21
CA ALA A 93 16.50 8.97 16.17
C ALA A 93 15.74 8.01 17.10
N THR A 94 15.15 6.95 16.53
CA THR A 94 14.42 5.95 17.32
C THR A 94 15.37 5.10 18.18
N ALA A 95 16.54 4.74 17.67
CA ALA A 95 17.56 4.05 18.48
C ALA A 95 18.02 4.92 19.66
N ALA A 96 18.19 6.24 19.47
CA ALA A 96 18.55 7.18 20.53
C ALA A 96 17.41 7.32 21.56
N LEU A 97 16.17 7.32 21.13
CA LEU A 97 15.00 7.32 22.00
C LEU A 97 14.99 6.04 22.89
N ILE A 98 15.12 4.87 22.28
CA ILE A 98 15.16 3.58 22.99
C ILE A 98 16.29 3.55 24.03
N ALA A 99 17.44 4.13 23.71
CA ALA A 99 18.60 4.13 24.63
C ALA A 99 18.43 5.03 25.87
N LYS A 100 17.53 6.02 25.82
CA LYS A 100 17.36 7.06 26.86
C LYS A 100 16.06 6.94 27.65
N SER A 101 15.06 6.24 27.12
CA SER A 101 13.72 6.20 27.71
C SER A 101 13.49 4.94 28.55
N ASP A 102 12.52 5.02 29.43
CA ASP A 102 11.98 3.86 30.10
C ASP A 102 11.30 2.94 29.07
N MET A 103 11.67 1.67 29.08
CA MET A 103 11.15 0.70 28.11
C MET A 103 9.70 0.32 28.36
N ASP A 104 9.24 0.41 29.60
CA ASP A 104 7.84 0.09 29.93
C ASP A 104 6.90 1.19 29.46
N GLU A 105 7.31 2.45 29.56
CA GLU A 105 6.55 3.58 29.01
C GLU A 105 6.49 3.50 27.48
N LEU A 106 7.64 3.32 26.83
CA LEU A 106 7.71 3.20 25.35
C LEU A 106 6.88 2.04 24.81
N ARG A 107 6.96 0.85 25.43
CA ARG A 107 6.20 -0.30 24.94
C ARG A 107 4.68 -0.12 25.07
N LYS A 108 4.23 0.53 26.18
CA LYS A 108 2.81 0.83 26.38
C LYS A 108 2.30 1.81 25.34
N ALA A 109 3.02 2.92 25.12
CA ALA A 109 2.66 3.91 24.12
C ALA A 109 2.58 3.31 22.70
N ALA A 110 3.58 2.51 22.32
CA ALA A 110 3.66 1.93 20.99
C ALA A 110 2.90 0.59 20.80
N GLY A 111 2.21 0.10 21.83
CA GLY A 111 1.49 -1.18 21.78
C GLY A 111 2.40 -2.40 21.54
N VAL A 112 3.63 -2.39 22.12
CA VAL A 112 4.62 -3.46 21.97
C VAL A 112 4.57 -4.39 23.19
N SER A 113 4.59 -5.72 22.94
CA SER A 113 4.64 -6.70 24.03
C SER A 113 5.97 -6.66 24.77
N GLU A 114 5.94 -6.97 26.07
CA GLU A 114 7.12 -6.95 26.97
C GLU A 114 8.28 -7.78 26.44
N GLY A 115 8.02 -9.03 26.03
CA GLY A 115 9.06 -9.91 25.52
C GLY A 115 9.76 -9.39 24.24
N ARG A 116 9.11 -8.52 23.45
CA ARG A 116 9.74 -7.87 22.29
C ARG A 116 10.46 -6.60 22.71
N ALA A 117 9.89 -5.83 23.60
CA ALA A 117 10.46 -4.59 24.10
C ALA A 117 11.80 -4.84 24.83
N SER A 118 11.89 -5.90 25.63
CA SER A 118 13.13 -6.27 26.36
C SER A 118 14.33 -6.54 25.45
N LEU A 119 14.11 -6.89 24.18
CA LEU A 119 15.17 -7.14 23.20
C LEU A 119 15.61 -5.87 22.43
N LEU A 120 14.84 -4.81 22.49
CA LEU A 120 15.10 -3.57 21.71
C LEU A 120 16.42 -2.87 22.09
N PRO A 121 16.83 -2.81 23.38
CA PRO A 121 18.13 -2.23 23.75
C PRO A 121 19.33 -2.94 23.11
N LEU A 122 19.16 -4.18 22.64
CA LEU A 122 20.17 -4.93 21.92
C LEU A 122 19.99 -4.87 20.40
N ALA A 123 18.74 -4.90 19.94
CA ALA A 123 18.41 -4.86 18.52
C ALA A 123 18.67 -3.48 17.89
N ALA A 124 18.36 -2.40 18.59
CA ALA A 124 18.52 -1.04 18.08
C ALA A 124 19.98 -0.69 17.69
N PRO A 125 21.01 -0.99 18.53
CA PRO A 125 22.41 -0.79 18.12
C PRO A 125 22.82 -1.65 16.92
N VAL A 126 22.31 -2.88 16.79
CA VAL A 126 22.58 -3.74 15.61
C VAL A 126 22.03 -3.09 14.35
N LEU A 127 20.75 -2.65 14.39
CA LEU A 127 20.14 -1.98 13.23
C LEU A 127 20.90 -0.71 12.84
N THR A 128 21.26 0.11 13.82
CA THR A 128 22.04 1.34 13.55
C THR A 128 23.37 1.00 12.89
N SER A 129 24.08 -0.03 13.38
CA SER A 129 25.36 -0.45 12.82
C SER A 129 25.22 -1.03 11.40
N LEU A 130 24.16 -1.77 11.12
CA LEU A 130 23.85 -2.24 9.76
C LEU A 130 23.59 -1.06 8.82
N VAL A 131 22.74 -0.12 9.24
CA VAL A 131 22.42 1.08 8.46
C VAL A 131 23.65 1.94 8.20
N ASP A 132 24.56 2.05 9.17
CA ASP A 132 25.82 2.78 9.01
C ASP A 132 26.79 2.06 8.08
N ALA A 133 26.85 0.74 8.09
CA ALA A 133 27.74 -0.05 7.26
C ALA A 133 27.28 -0.16 5.81
N PHE A 134 25.99 -0.41 5.57
CA PHE A 134 25.45 -0.65 4.23
C PHE A 134 24.85 0.59 3.56
N GLN A 135 24.57 1.66 4.32
CA GLN A 135 24.04 2.91 3.81
C GLN A 135 22.79 2.76 2.91
N PRO A 136 21.79 1.92 3.29
CA PRO A 136 20.65 1.67 2.42
C PRO A 136 19.91 2.97 2.09
N HIS A 137 19.36 3.04 0.88
CA HIS A 137 18.58 4.19 0.42
C HIS A 137 17.30 4.36 1.25
N ASP A 138 16.60 3.27 1.51
CA ASP A 138 15.47 3.23 2.45
C ASP A 138 15.47 1.93 3.29
N ILE A 139 14.71 1.94 4.37
CA ILE A 139 14.54 0.79 5.26
C ILE A 139 13.05 0.50 5.37
N ALA A 140 12.63 -0.67 4.93
CA ALA A 140 11.24 -1.11 4.95
C ALA A 140 11.03 -2.27 5.93
N VAL A 141 9.83 -2.38 6.49
CA VAL A 141 9.46 -3.45 7.41
C VAL A 141 8.53 -4.44 6.73
N SER A 142 8.81 -5.74 6.91
CA SER A 142 7.91 -6.80 6.44
C SER A 142 7.06 -7.36 7.58
N SER A 143 5.75 -7.51 7.33
CA SER A 143 4.86 -8.31 8.18
C SER A 143 5.02 -9.80 7.93
N TYR A 144 5.56 -10.19 6.79
CA TYR A 144 5.82 -11.58 6.44
C TYR A 144 7.11 -12.07 7.09
N GLY A 145 7.21 -13.37 7.25
CA GLY A 145 8.36 -14.04 7.86
C GLY A 145 8.61 -15.40 7.22
N ILE A 146 9.35 -16.25 7.94
CA ILE A 146 9.76 -17.57 7.44
C ILE A 146 8.58 -18.45 7.03
N ARG A 147 7.45 -18.37 7.75
CA ARG A 147 6.26 -19.17 7.43
C ARG A 147 5.67 -18.82 6.08
N GLU A 148 5.52 -17.54 5.81
CA GLU A 148 5.02 -17.03 4.54
C GLU A 148 6.02 -17.34 3.42
N GLY A 149 7.34 -17.27 3.68
CA GLY A 149 8.38 -17.65 2.73
C GLY A 149 8.32 -19.14 2.37
N MET A 150 8.16 -20.01 3.35
CA MET A 150 8.01 -21.46 3.10
C MET A 150 6.76 -21.79 2.28
N LEU A 151 5.64 -21.10 2.53
CA LEU A 151 4.42 -21.26 1.72
C LEU A 151 4.63 -20.76 0.30
N TYR A 152 5.29 -19.61 0.13
CA TYR A 152 5.61 -19.04 -1.17
C TYR A 152 6.51 -19.96 -1.99
N GLU A 153 7.49 -20.59 -1.37
CA GLU A 153 8.40 -21.55 -2.03
C GLU A 153 7.65 -22.77 -2.57
N GLN A 154 6.58 -23.22 -1.90
CA GLN A 154 5.74 -24.32 -2.36
C GLN A 154 4.74 -23.95 -3.47
N MET A 155 4.59 -22.66 -3.77
CA MET A 155 3.67 -22.22 -4.82
C MET A 155 4.25 -22.56 -6.21
N PRO A 156 3.41 -22.99 -7.16
CA PRO A 156 3.80 -23.13 -8.56
C PRO A 156 4.43 -21.84 -9.12
N GLY A 157 5.41 -21.99 -10.01
CA GLY A 157 6.14 -20.85 -10.57
C GLY A 157 5.26 -19.81 -11.27
N ASP A 158 4.22 -20.27 -11.98
CA ASP A 158 3.23 -19.40 -12.63
C ASP A 158 2.43 -18.55 -11.63
N LEU A 159 2.15 -19.08 -10.43
CA LEU A 159 1.49 -18.32 -9.37
C LEU A 159 2.45 -17.31 -8.72
N ARG A 160 3.71 -17.69 -8.51
CA ARG A 160 4.74 -16.79 -7.95
C ARG A 160 5.03 -15.61 -8.88
N ALA A 161 4.90 -15.80 -10.19
CA ALA A 161 5.08 -14.73 -11.19
C ALA A 161 3.93 -13.74 -11.28
N ARG A 162 2.78 -14.03 -10.66
CA ARG A 162 1.62 -13.11 -10.68
C ARG A 162 1.79 -11.96 -9.71
N ASP A 163 1.16 -10.83 -10.05
CA ASP A 163 1.11 -9.67 -9.15
C ASP A 163 0.31 -10.00 -7.88
N PRO A 164 0.94 -9.99 -6.69
CA PRO A 164 0.29 -10.39 -5.45
C PRO A 164 -0.87 -9.46 -5.05
N LEU A 165 -0.81 -8.16 -5.39
CA LEU A 165 -1.92 -7.24 -5.16
C LEU A 165 -3.14 -7.63 -5.99
N ILE A 166 -2.93 -7.84 -7.28
CA ILE A 166 -4.03 -8.16 -8.20
C ILE A 166 -4.66 -9.51 -7.85
N GLU A 167 -3.86 -10.51 -7.47
CA GLU A 167 -4.41 -11.81 -7.03
C GLU A 167 -5.20 -11.69 -5.72
N ALA A 168 -4.72 -10.89 -4.74
CA ALA A 168 -5.48 -10.61 -3.52
C ALA A 168 -6.79 -9.87 -3.82
N CYS A 169 -6.79 -8.90 -4.73
CA CYS A 169 -8.00 -8.18 -5.15
C CYS A 169 -9.00 -9.10 -5.86
N ARG A 170 -8.53 -9.99 -6.76
CA ARG A 170 -9.37 -11.00 -7.42
C ARG A 170 -10.02 -11.95 -6.42
N PHE A 171 -9.25 -12.41 -5.44
CA PHE A 171 -9.78 -13.26 -4.38
C PHE A 171 -10.89 -12.55 -3.59
N ASN A 172 -10.66 -11.30 -3.18
CA ASN A 172 -11.67 -10.52 -2.46
C ASN A 172 -12.91 -10.24 -3.34
N GLU A 173 -12.74 -9.93 -4.62
CA GLU A 173 -13.85 -9.76 -5.56
C GLU A 173 -14.69 -11.04 -5.66
N ALA A 174 -14.03 -12.17 -5.92
CA ALA A 174 -14.71 -13.46 -6.09
C ALA A 174 -15.50 -13.87 -4.83
N LYS A 175 -14.97 -13.56 -3.65
CA LYS A 175 -15.56 -13.93 -2.37
C LYS A 175 -16.67 -12.97 -1.93
N ASP A 176 -16.47 -11.67 -2.08
CA ASP A 176 -17.25 -10.66 -1.37
C ASP A 176 -18.06 -9.72 -2.28
N ALA A 177 -17.75 -9.60 -3.57
CA ALA A 177 -18.53 -8.72 -4.47
C ALA A 177 -19.91 -9.31 -4.78
N ARG A 178 -20.89 -8.42 -5.06
CA ARG A 178 -22.23 -8.84 -5.53
C ARG A 178 -22.19 -9.50 -6.90
N LEU A 179 -21.31 -8.99 -7.78
CA LEU A 179 -21.13 -9.43 -9.15
C LEU A 179 -19.64 -9.73 -9.40
N PRO A 180 -19.17 -10.93 -9.02
CA PRO A 180 -17.78 -11.33 -9.31
C PRO A 180 -17.48 -11.26 -10.80
N GLY A 181 -16.34 -10.67 -11.16
CA GLY A 181 -15.91 -10.45 -12.54
C GLY A 181 -16.29 -9.10 -13.14
N PHE A 182 -17.22 -8.35 -12.53
CA PHE A 182 -17.58 -7.01 -12.99
C PHE A 182 -16.41 -6.01 -12.88
N GLY A 183 -15.53 -6.17 -11.91
CA GLY A 183 -14.35 -5.32 -11.76
C GLY A 183 -13.46 -5.29 -13.01
N ARG A 184 -13.38 -6.39 -13.77
CA ARG A 184 -12.67 -6.42 -15.05
C ARG A 184 -13.35 -5.58 -16.13
N THR A 185 -14.67 -5.68 -16.24
CA THR A 185 -15.46 -4.88 -17.18
C THR A 185 -15.40 -3.40 -16.83
N LEU A 186 -15.57 -3.07 -15.53
CA LEU A 186 -15.45 -1.71 -15.03
C LEU A 186 -14.06 -1.11 -15.32
N HIS A 187 -13.00 -1.89 -15.11
CA HIS A 187 -11.64 -1.47 -15.43
C HIS A 187 -11.48 -1.11 -16.91
N LYS A 188 -11.94 -1.96 -17.82
CA LYS A 188 -11.89 -1.68 -19.27
C LYS A 188 -12.66 -0.42 -19.64
N PHE A 189 -13.84 -0.23 -19.04
CA PHE A 189 -14.69 0.92 -19.28
C PHE A 189 -14.03 2.25 -18.88
N ILE A 190 -13.35 2.31 -17.73
CA ILE A 190 -12.73 3.55 -17.24
C ILE A 190 -11.28 3.72 -17.67
N ALA A 191 -10.62 2.68 -18.19
CA ALA A 191 -9.20 2.69 -18.58
C ALA A 191 -8.81 3.87 -19.47
N PRO A 192 -9.62 4.30 -20.48
CA PRO A 192 -9.28 5.42 -21.34
C PRO A 192 -9.04 6.75 -20.60
N LEU A 193 -9.60 6.91 -19.40
CA LEU A 193 -9.42 8.10 -18.57
C LEU A 193 -8.02 8.19 -17.94
N PHE A 194 -7.29 7.07 -17.89
CA PHE A 194 -6.04 6.91 -17.16
C PHE A 194 -4.85 6.55 -18.06
N GLU A 195 -5.02 6.57 -19.37
CA GLU A 195 -3.96 6.30 -20.32
C GLU A 195 -2.76 7.24 -20.14
N GLY A 196 -1.55 6.70 -20.32
CA GLY A 196 -0.30 7.46 -20.20
C GLY A 196 0.15 7.79 -18.77
N ARG A 197 -0.52 7.28 -17.73
CA ARG A 197 -0.15 7.55 -16.32
C ARG A 197 0.90 6.61 -15.72
N GLY A 198 1.40 5.63 -16.49
CA GLY A 198 2.40 4.65 -16.07
C GLY A 198 1.81 3.36 -15.46
N GLU A 199 2.60 2.30 -15.44
CA GLU A 199 2.17 0.95 -15.04
C GLU A 199 1.71 0.86 -13.58
N ASP A 200 2.45 1.48 -12.65
CA ASP A 200 2.10 1.47 -11.23
C ASP A 200 0.72 2.09 -10.98
N HIS A 201 0.43 3.20 -11.66
CA HIS A 201 -0.88 3.83 -11.57
C HIS A 201 -1.97 2.94 -12.15
N TYR A 202 -1.72 2.33 -13.31
CA TYR A 202 -2.66 1.44 -13.98
C TYR A 202 -2.95 0.18 -13.15
N ARG A 203 -1.95 -0.33 -12.45
CA ARG A 203 -2.08 -1.41 -11.47
C ARG A 203 -3.05 -1.05 -10.34
N LEU A 204 -2.96 0.17 -9.78
CA LEU A 204 -3.88 0.65 -8.75
C LEU A 204 -5.30 0.86 -9.29
N VAL A 205 -5.46 1.35 -10.52
CA VAL A 205 -6.77 1.45 -11.19
C VAL A 205 -7.44 0.09 -11.28
N ARG A 206 -6.69 -0.93 -11.69
CA ARG A 206 -7.19 -2.31 -11.78
C ARG A 206 -7.57 -2.86 -10.40
N ALA A 207 -6.72 -2.67 -9.38
CA ALA A 207 -7.00 -3.09 -8.01
C ALA A 207 -8.27 -2.41 -7.45
N ALA A 208 -8.44 -1.11 -7.67
CA ALA A 208 -9.63 -0.38 -7.25
C ALA A 208 -10.91 -0.91 -7.89
N CYS A 209 -10.86 -1.21 -9.19
CA CYS A 209 -12.01 -1.79 -9.91
C CYS A 209 -12.40 -3.17 -9.39
N LEU A 210 -11.44 -4.02 -9.05
CA LEU A 210 -11.72 -5.33 -8.44
C LEU A 210 -12.34 -5.17 -7.04
N LEU A 211 -11.91 -4.19 -6.26
CA LEU A 211 -12.40 -3.96 -4.90
C LEU A 211 -13.64 -3.05 -4.81
N HIS A 212 -14.14 -2.52 -5.92
CA HIS A 212 -15.17 -1.46 -5.95
C HIS A 212 -16.46 -1.79 -5.18
N ASP A 213 -16.80 -3.07 -5.00
CA ASP A 213 -18.06 -3.52 -4.41
C ASP A 213 -17.89 -4.54 -3.26
N VAL A 214 -16.67 -4.83 -2.81
CA VAL A 214 -16.41 -5.86 -1.79
C VAL A 214 -17.01 -5.53 -0.40
N ALA A 215 -17.28 -4.27 -0.11
CA ALA A 215 -17.91 -3.84 1.14
C ALA A 215 -19.44 -3.58 1.00
N TRP A 216 -20.10 -4.10 -0.02
CA TRP A 216 -21.52 -3.81 -0.28
C TRP A 216 -22.46 -4.26 0.86
N ARG A 217 -22.06 -5.28 1.65
CA ARG A 217 -22.84 -5.76 2.82
C ARG A 217 -22.84 -4.79 3.99
N ALA A 218 -21.90 -3.84 4.01
CA ALA A 218 -21.93 -2.77 5.00
C ALA A 218 -23.16 -1.89 4.76
N HIS A 219 -23.70 -1.30 5.84
CA HIS A 219 -24.78 -0.32 5.73
C HIS A 219 -24.37 0.80 4.76
N PRO A 220 -25.27 1.30 3.89
CA PRO A 220 -24.95 2.32 2.89
C PRO A 220 -24.18 3.52 3.42
N ASP A 221 -24.52 3.99 4.63
CA ASP A 221 -23.85 5.14 5.27
C ASP A 221 -22.39 4.88 5.63
N TYR A 222 -22.00 3.61 5.82
CA TYR A 222 -20.66 3.19 6.24
C TYR A 222 -19.85 2.51 5.14
N ARG A 223 -20.41 2.28 3.94
CA ARG A 223 -19.69 1.60 2.85
C ARG A 223 -18.39 2.29 2.48
N HIS A 224 -18.38 3.60 2.42
CA HIS A 224 -17.19 4.38 2.11
C HIS A 224 -16.09 4.19 3.15
N GLU A 225 -16.44 4.09 4.44
CA GLU A 225 -15.49 3.81 5.51
C GLU A 225 -14.98 2.36 5.46
N ALA A 226 -15.89 1.40 5.29
CA ALA A 226 -15.54 -0.01 5.22
C ALA A 226 -14.59 -0.31 4.05
N CYS A 227 -14.81 0.29 2.88
CA CYS A 227 -13.91 0.17 1.74
C CYS A 227 -12.55 0.80 2.00
N PHE A 228 -12.52 1.98 2.63
CA PHE A 228 -11.27 2.64 2.99
C PHE A 228 -10.46 1.81 3.99
N ASP A 229 -11.08 1.32 5.05
CA ASP A 229 -10.42 0.44 6.02
C ASP A 229 -9.91 -0.86 5.38
N LEU A 230 -10.70 -1.46 4.50
CA LEU A 230 -10.26 -2.65 3.77
C LEU A 230 -8.97 -2.37 2.99
N ALA A 231 -8.96 -1.34 2.16
CA ALA A 231 -7.81 -1.01 1.34
C ALA A 231 -6.55 -0.68 2.17
N THR A 232 -6.72 0.06 3.26
CA THR A 232 -5.59 0.53 4.07
C THR A 232 -5.07 -0.50 5.05
N ARG A 233 -5.93 -1.38 5.59
CA ARG A 233 -5.60 -2.28 6.71
C ARG A 233 -5.56 -3.75 6.36
N ALA A 234 -6.13 -4.18 5.23
CA ALA A 234 -6.08 -5.58 4.84
C ALA A 234 -4.63 -6.04 4.60
N ASN A 235 -4.39 -7.33 4.85
CA ASN A 235 -3.09 -7.95 4.61
C ASN A 235 -2.91 -8.22 3.10
N MET A 236 -2.75 -7.13 2.33
CA MET A 236 -2.45 -7.18 0.91
C MET A 236 -0.97 -6.90 0.69
N ALA A 237 -0.30 -7.81 -0.02
CA ALA A 237 1.08 -7.65 -0.42
C ALA A 237 1.24 -6.66 -1.59
N GLY A 238 2.46 -6.16 -1.78
CA GLY A 238 2.79 -5.33 -2.92
C GLY A 238 2.15 -3.93 -2.91
N LEU A 239 1.81 -3.39 -1.73
CA LEU A 239 1.28 -2.04 -1.55
C LEU A 239 2.14 -1.25 -0.56
N ALA A 240 2.72 -0.16 -1.02
CA ALA A 240 3.29 0.86 -0.14
C ALA A 240 2.18 1.62 0.63
N HIS A 241 2.52 2.28 1.73
CA HIS A 241 1.53 3.01 2.54
C HIS A 241 0.78 4.09 1.75
N ARG A 242 1.48 4.83 0.88
CA ARG A 242 0.85 5.82 -0.01
C ARG A 242 -0.15 5.18 -0.96
N GLU A 243 0.21 4.05 -1.56
CA GLU A 243 -0.68 3.31 -2.47
C GLU A 243 -1.91 2.76 -1.76
N ARG A 244 -1.77 2.31 -0.50
CA ARG A 244 -2.92 1.92 0.34
C ARG A 244 -3.89 3.08 0.54
N VAL A 245 -3.38 4.28 0.79
CA VAL A 245 -4.22 5.46 0.99
C VAL A 245 -4.84 5.93 -0.32
N VAL A 246 -4.10 5.89 -1.45
CA VAL A 246 -4.65 6.16 -2.79
C VAL A 246 -5.81 5.21 -3.10
N LEU A 247 -5.60 3.91 -2.90
CA LEU A 247 -6.63 2.88 -3.13
C LEU A 247 -7.84 3.09 -2.22
N GLY A 248 -7.60 3.32 -0.93
CA GLY A 248 -8.65 3.61 0.04
C GLY A 248 -9.46 4.86 -0.32
N LEU A 249 -8.78 5.93 -0.73
CA LEU A 249 -9.43 7.19 -1.12
C LEU A 249 -10.24 7.03 -2.41
N ALA A 250 -9.75 6.27 -3.39
CA ALA A 250 -10.50 5.95 -4.59
C ALA A 250 -11.79 5.17 -4.26
N LEU A 251 -11.70 4.17 -3.39
CA LEU A 251 -12.86 3.40 -2.93
C LEU A 251 -13.83 4.24 -2.08
N LEU A 252 -13.34 5.19 -1.30
CA LEU A 252 -14.18 6.16 -0.59
C LEU A 252 -14.99 6.99 -1.59
N HIS A 253 -14.35 7.55 -2.61
CA HIS A 253 -15.02 8.36 -3.63
C HIS A 253 -15.97 7.57 -4.53
N ARG A 254 -15.84 6.25 -4.57
CA ARG A 254 -16.84 5.36 -5.20
C ARG A 254 -18.22 5.51 -4.53
N TYR A 255 -18.29 5.88 -3.26
CA TYR A 255 -19.55 6.01 -2.49
C TYR A 255 -19.83 7.44 -2.03
N LYS A 256 -18.83 8.27 -1.80
CA LYS A 256 -18.95 9.62 -1.23
C LYS A 256 -18.30 10.67 -2.14
N ASN A 257 -18.94 11.82 -2.32
CA ASN A 257 -18.39 12.89 -3.18
C ASN A 257 -17.22 13.63 -2.57
N SER A 258 -17.21 13.82 -1.25
CA SER A 258 -16.19 14.57 -0.53
C SER A 258 -15.47 13.68 0.49
N ARG A 259 -14.16 13.86 0.61
CA ARG A 259 -13.33 13.25 1.65
C ARG A 259 -13.36 14.01 2.97
N SER A 260 -13.85 15.27 2.96
CA SER A 260 -13.89 16.12 4.15
C SER A 260 -14.89 15.60 5.18
N GLY A 261 -14.57 15.81 6.46
CA GLY A 261 -15.37 15.34 7.58
C GLY A 261 -15.29 13.83 7.80
N THR A 262 -14.29 13.15 7.26
CA THR A 262 -14.05 11.73 7.51
C THR A 262 -12.95 11.54 8.57
N ARG A 263 -13.05 10.47 9.35
CA ARG A 263 -12.02 10.08 10.33
C ARG A 263 -10.67 9.72 9.70
N PHE A 264 -10.59 9.69 8.37
CA PHE A 264 -9.40 9.33 7.61
C PHE A 264 -8.53 10.52 7.19
N GLU A 265 -8.96 11.76 7.48
CA GLU A 265 -8.23 12.97 7.11
C GLU A 265 -6.73 12.95 7.48
N PRO A 266 -6.33 12.45 8.67
CA PRO A 266 -4.91 12.36 9.00
C PRO A 266 -4.08 11.49 8.03
N LEU A 267 -4.71 10.50 7.39
CA LEU A 267 -4.06 9.62 6.42
C LEU A 267 -3.80 10.32 5.08
N PHE A 268 -4.61 11.32 4.74
CA PHE A 268 -4.44 12.06 3.48
C PHE A 268 -3.16 12.90 3.46
N GLY A 269 -2.57 13.20 4.62
CA GLY A 269 -1.24 13.81 4.73
C GLY A 269 -0.10 12.93 4.18
N LEU A 270 -0.35 11.65 3.92
CA LEU A 270 0.60 10.76 3.25
C LEU A 270 0.61 10.92 1.72
N LEU A 271 -0.36 11.65 1.15
CA LEU A 271 -0.54 11.86 -0.28
C LEU A 271 -0.10 13.27 -0.68
N SER A 272 0.40 13.39 -1.89
CA SER A 272 0.45 14.67 -2.60
C SER A 272 -0.95 15.04 -3.12
N ASP A 273 -1.16 16.33 -3.39
CA ASP A 273 -2.43 16.82 -3.98
C ASP A 273 -2.76 16.12 -5.30
N LYS A 274 -1.74 15.82 -6.11
CA LYS A 274 -1.89 15.09 -7.37
C LYS A 274 -2.39 13.66 -7.16
N GLU A 275 -1.88 12.96 -6.16
CA GLU A 275 -2.31 11.60 -5.83
C GLU A 275 -3.73 11.59 -5.25
N ALA A 276 -4.03 12.55 -4.39
CA ALA A 276 -5.37 12.69 -3.82
C ALA A 276 -6.42 13.00 -4.91
N LEU A 277 -6.09 13.90 -5.84
CA LEU A 277 -6.94 14.21 -7.00
C LEU A 277 -7.10 12.98 -7.91
N GLY A 278 -6.00 12.26 -8.19
CA GLY A 278 -6.03 11.03 -9.00
C GLY A 278 -6.93 9.94 -8.37
N ALA A 279 -6.90 9.78 -7.06
CA ALA A 279 -7.77 8.87 -6.34
C ALA A 279 -9.24 9.31 -6.40
N GLU A 280 -9.53 10.60 -6.29
CA GLU A 280 -10.87 11.14 -6.47
C GLU A 280 -11.41 10.88 -7.87
N GLN A 281 -10.61 11.16 -8.91
CA GLN A 281 -10.94 10.89 -10.31
C GLN A 281 -11.29 9.41 -10.52
N LEU A 282 -10.47 8.51 -9.99
CA LEU A 282 -10.67 7.07 -10.07
C LEU A 282 -11.97 6.64 -9.37
N GLY A 283 -12.22 7.14 -8.16
CA GLY A 283 -13.44 6.83 -7.42
C GLY A 283 -14.71 7.31 -8.13
N LYS A 284 -14.68 8.53 -8.68
CA LYS A 284 -15.80 9.09 -9.45
C LYS A 284 -16.04 8.36 -10.77
N ALA A 285 -14.96 7.94 -11.45
CA ALA A 285 -15.07 7.12 -12.66
C ALA A 285 -15.73 5.76 -12.38
N MET A 286 -15.29 5.07 -11.32
CA MET A 286 -15.92 3.83 -10.88
C MET A 286 -17.37 4.04 -10.46
N ARG A 287 -17.68 5.16 -9.81
CA ARG A 287 -19.04 5.49 -9.38
C ARG A 287 -19.98 5.67 -10.58
N PHE A 288 -19.54 6.38 -11.60
CA PHE A 288 -20.30 6.54 -12.83
C PHE A 288 -20.49 5.19 -13.53
N GLY A 289 -19.43 4.46 -13.84
CA GLY A 289 -19.51 3.18 -14.56
C GLY A 289 -20.37 2.14 -13.86
N ALA A 290 -20.20 1.97 -12.55
CA ALA A 290 -20.97 0.97 -11.80
C ALA A 290 -22.45 1.36 -11.57
N MET A 291 -22.80 2.63 -11.63
CA MET A 291 -24.20 3.05 -11.53
C MET A 291 -24.93 2.97 -12.85
N PHE A 292 -24.29 3.39 -13.93
CA PHE A 292 -24.92 3.44 -15.24
C PHE A 292 -25.21 2.04 -15.79
N SER A 293 -24.30 1.08 -15.63
CA SER A 293 -24.42 -0.22 -16.28
C SER A 293 -25.04 -1.33 -15.43
N GLY A 294 -24.91 -1.25 -14.13
CA GLY A 294 -25.31 -2.33 -13.21
C GLY A 294 -24.54 -3.65 -13.38
N GLN A 295 -24.30 -4.12 -14.60
CA GLN A 295 -23.66 -5.41 -14.88
C GLN A 295 -22.59 -5.39 -15.97
N ASP A 296 -22.76 -4.59 -17.02
CA ASP A 296 -21.87 -4.55 -18.17
C ASP A 296 -21.69 -3.10 -18.67
N ALA A 297 -20.64 -2.45 -18.14
CA ALA A 297 -20.36 -1.08 -18.48
C ALA A 297 -20.01 -0.88 -19.97
N GLU A 298 -19.39 -1.88 -20.61
CA GLU A 298 -19.00 -1.77 -22.03
C GLU A 298 -20.21 -1.72 -22.96
N ARG A 299 -21.30 -2.43 -22.62
CA ARG A 299 -22.55 -2.42 -23.41
C ARG A 299 -23.31 -1.11 -23.32
N MET A 300 -22.99 -0.27 -22.33
CA MET A 300 -23.66 1.00 -22.12
C MET A 300 -23.10 2.12 -22.98
N GLY A 301 -21.89 1.93 -23.50
CA GLY A 301 -21.19 2.90 -24.29
C GLY A 301 -19.69 3.00 -24.00
N ARG A 302 -19.07 4.08 -24.43
CA ARG A 302 -17.63 4.27 -24.38
C ARG A 302 -17.28 5.66 -23.85
N LEU A 303 -16.38 5.71 -22.87
CA LEU A 303 -15.77 6.96 -22.39
C LEU A 303 -14.61 7.40 -23.30
N GLU A 304 -14.57 8.68 -23.59
CA GLU A 304 -13.44 9.33 -24.29
C GLU A 304 -13.01 10.57 -23.51
N TRP A 305 -11.73 10.63 -23.15
CA TRP A 305 -11.14 11.78 -22.50
C TRP A 305 -10.02 12.37 -23.36
N THR A 306 -10.16 13.65 -23.73
CA THR A 306 -9.14 14.39 -24.48
C THR A 306 -8.52 15.47 -23.57
N PRO A 307 -7.41 15.17 -22.85
CA PRO A 307 -6.84 16.08 -21.84
C PRO A 307 -6.46 17.48 -22.40
N ARG A 308 -5.90 17.53 -23.62
CA ARG A 308 -5.50 18.79 -24.26
C ARG A 308 -6.69 19.72 -24.55
N ARG A 309 -7.86 19.15 -24.84
CA ARG A 309 -9.10 19.89 -25.12
C ARG A 309 -9.99 20.01 -23.88
N LYS A 310 -9.59 19.40 -22.77
CA LYS A 310 -10.40 19.30 -21.55
C LYS A 310 -11.84 18.85 -21.84
N ARG A 311 -11.99 17.87 -22.74
CA ARG A 311 -13.29 17.39 -23.21
C ARG A 311 -13.47 15.94 -22.78
N LEU A 312 -14.59 15.69 -22.06
CA LEU A 312 -15.07 14.36 -21.69
C LEU A 312 -16.31 14.05 -22.49
N VAL A 313 -16.29 12.90 -23.18
CA VAL A 313 -17.44 12.43 -23.98
C VAL A 313 -17.83 11.06 -23.52
N PHE A 314 -19.12 10.82 -23.38
CA PHE A 314 -19.65 9.49 -23.24
C PHE A 314 -20.48 9.17 -24.49
N HIS A 315 -19.95 8.27 -25.32
CA HIS A 315 -20.64 7.75 -26.50
C HIS A 315 -21.61 6.66 -26.04
N LEU A 316 -22.89 6.93 -26.15
CA LEU A 316 -23.95 6.00 -25.80
C LEU A 316 -24.02 4.84 -26.79
N ALA A 317 -24.23 3.64 -26.31
CA ALA A 317 -24.58 2.52 -27.17
C ALA A 317 -26.05 2.64 -27.66
N GLU A 318 -26.38 1.92 -28.73
CA GLU A 318 -27.74 1.88 -29.24
C GLU A 318 -28.73 1.38 -28.18
N GLY A 319 -29.88 2.04 -28.07
CA GLY A 319 -30.94 1.69 -27.12
C GLY A 319 -30.62 2.02 -25.63
N THR A 320 -29.55 2.77 -25.33
CA THR A 320 -29.20 3.11 -23.95
C THR A 320 -29.51 4.54 -23.55
N ALA A 321 -30.00 5.36 -24.47
CA ALA A 321 -30.31 6.77 -24.20
C ALA A 321 -31.37 6.93 -23.10
N ASP A 322 -32.38 6.07 -23.06
CA ASP A 322 -33.45 6.09 -22.05
C ASP A 322 -32.97 5.72 -20.63
N LEU A 323 -31.77 5.21 -20.51
CA LEU A 323 -31.13 4.91 -19.20
C LEU A 323 -30.40 6.12 -18.61
N LEU A 324 -30.26 7.20 -19.39
CA LEU A 324 -29.76 8.47 -18.88
C LEU A 324 -30.86 9.13 -18.05
N GLY A 325 -30.63 9.15 -16.72
CA GLY A 325 -31.47 9.91 -15.82
C GLY A 325 -30.59 10.87 -15.00
N GLU A 326 -31.22 11.77 -14.30
CA GLU A 326 -30.58 12.85 -13.51
C GLU A 326 -29.44 12.35 -12.65
N VAL A 327 -29.53 11.14 -12.09
CA VAL A 327 -28.48 10.56 -11.23
C VAL A 327 -27.25 10.20 -12.05
N ALA A 328 -27.42 9.61 -13.24
CA ALA A 328 -26.31 9.24 -14.12
C ALA A 328 -25.60 10.49 -14.64
N GLU A 329 -26.37 11.49 -15.05
CA GLU A 329 -25.87 12.80 -15.50
C GLU A 329 -25.07 13.50 -14.38
N ALA A 330 -25.61 13.56 -13.17
CA ALA A 330 -24.92 14.14 -12.02
C ALA A 330 -23.62 13.41 -11.68
N ARG A 331 -23.53 12.09 -11.88
CA ARG A 331 -22.28 11.33 -11.68
C ARG A 331 -21.27 11.59 -12.79
N PHE A 332 -21.73 11.69 -14.02
CA PHE A 332 -20.88 12.05 -15.15
C PHE A 332 -20.32 13.46 -15.00
N GLN A 333 -21.15 14.43 -14.62
CA GLN A 333 -20.71 15.80 -14.36
C GLN A 333 -19.68 15.85 -13.22
N ALA A 334 -19.93 15.17 -12.10
CA ALA A 334 -18.98 15.11 -11.01
C ALA A 334 -17.62 14.50 -11.41
N LEU A 335 -17.62 13.52 -12.33
CA LEU A 335 -16.40 12.99 -12.93
C LEU A 335 -15.72 14.05 -13.80
N ALA A 336 -16.46 14.71 -14.68
CA ALA A 336 -15.95 15.77 -15.55
C ALA A 336 -15.30 16.91 -14.77
N ASP A 337 -15.95 17.37 -13.70
CA ASP A 337 -15.42 18.41 -12.81
C ASP A 337 -14.08 17.99 -12.19
N SER A 338 -13.97 16.73 -11.72
CA SER A 338 -12.73 16.23 -11.13
C SER A 338 -11.58 16.10 -12.14
N LEU A 339 -11.90 15.84 -13.40
CA LEU A 339 -10.93 15.82 -14.50
C LEU A 339 -10.52 17.24 -14.96
N GLY A 340 -11.24 18.27 -14.50
CA GLY A 340 -11.08 19.65 -14.96
C GLY A 340 -11.58 19.82 -16.38
N ALA A 341 -12.61 19.08 -16.79
CA ALA A 341 -13.22 19.19 -18.11
C ALA A 341 -13.92 20.54 -18.25
N THR A 342 -13.73 21.20 -19.38
CA THR A 342 -14.48 22.42 -19.76
C THR A 342 -15.71 22.09 -20.62
N LYS A 343 -15.73 20.86 -21.17
CA LYS A 343 -16.86 20.34 -21.94
C LYS A 343 -17.10 18.89 -21.55
N ALA A 344 -18.33 18.58 -21.16
CA ALA A 344 -18.79 17.23 -20.87
C ALA A 344 -20.11 16.98 -21.62
N GLU A 345 -20.17 15.92 -22.41
CA GLU A 345 -21.32 15.66 -23.27
C GLU A 345 -21.60 14.17 -23.48
N PHE A 346 -22.86 13.88 -23.69
CA PHE A 346 -23.34 12.58 -24.16
C PHE A 346 -23.55 12.66 -25.67
N VAL A 347 -23.09 11.64 -26.38
CA VAL A 347 -23.23 11.54 -27.84
C VAL A 347 -23.98 10.26 -28.15
N GLY A 348 -25.10 10.37 -28.85
CA GLY A 348 -25.89 9.22 -29.29
C GLY A 348 -25.19 8.43 -30.41
N PRO A 349 -25.67 7.20 -30.69
CA PRO A 349 -25.08 6.31 -31.70
C PRO A 349 -25.11 6.90 -33.12
N ASP A 350 -26.06 7.79 -33.42
CA ASP A 350 -26.28 8.40 -34.76
C ASP A 350 -25.42 9.63 -35.03
N ALA A 351 -24.54 10.03 -34.08
CA ALA A 351 -23.74 11.25 -34.18
C ALA A 351 -22.24 10.99 -34.51
N ALA A 352 -21.90 9.80 -34.99
CA ALA A 352 -20.51 9.40 -35.34
C ALA A 352 -20.20 9.63 -36.83
#